data_f3f9854d5849214705210f46d66a90e7
#
_entry.id   f3f9854d5849214705210f46d66a90e7
#
_cell.length_a   1.000
_cell.length_b   1.000
_cell.length_c   1.000
_cell.angle_alpha   90.00
_cell.angle_beta   90.00
_cell.angle_gamma   90.00
#
_symmetry.space_group_name_H-M   'P 1'
#
loop_
_entity.id
_entity.type
_entity.pdbx_description
1 polymer ?
#
loop_
_entity_poly.entity_id
_entity_poly.type
_entity_poly.pdbx_seq_one_letter_code
_entity_poly.pdbx_strand_id
1 'polypeptide(L)'
;MKLTLKEMVTALTASVSTEADVTVTSTTFDSRKATAGSLFIPLVAENDGHDYIASAIANGATATLWQADHGNVPTDIPAIIVPDTLDAFQKLAAYYLKKIAPKIVAISGSNGKTTTKDFIAAIGASTFKTVKTPANFNNEIGVPTTILSMAEDTELLVVEFGMDRPGDLTLLSELVNPDIAVLTMIGEAHIEFFKTRDRIADGKMEIISGLKPNGLFVYNGDEPLP
;
A
#
# COMPACT_ATOMS: atom_id res chain seq x y z
N MET A 1 -0.36 12.43 -2.45
CA MET A 1 -0.82 12.61 -1.04
C MET A 1 -0.50 14.01 -0.53
N LYS A 2 -1.06 14.39 0.66
CA LYS A 2 -0.63 15.57 1.40
C LYS A 2 -0.79 15.28 2.90
N LEU A 3 0.35 15.19 3.60
CA LEU A 3 0.42 14.93 5.05
C LEU A 3 1.41 15.86 5.71
N THR A 4 1.02 16.48 6.81
CA THR A 4 1.95 17.24 7.66
C THR A 4 2.77 16.29 8.53
N LEU A 5 3.96 16.73 8.96
CA LEU A 5 4.80 16.00 9.92
C LEU A 5 4.00 15.59 11.17
N LYS A 6 3.20 16.52 11.70
CA LYS A 6 2.36 16.29 12.87
C LYS A 6 1.32 15.19 12.66
N GLU A 7 0.67 15.15 11.48
CA GLU A 7 -0.28 14.07 11.13
C GLU A 7 0.43 12.72 11.09
N MET A 8 1.62 12.65 10.46
CA MET A 8 2.39 11.40 10.35
C MET A 8 2.84 10.90 11.73
N VAL A 9 3.40 11.78 12.56
CA VAL A 9 3.82 11.46 13.94
C VAL A 9 2.62 10.95 14.77
N THR A 10 1.48 11.62 14.67
CA THR A 10 0.25 11.21 15.36
C THR A 10 -0.27 9.86 14.85
N ALA A 11 -0.32 9.66 13.53
CA ALA A 11 -0.79 8.43 12.91
C ALA A 11 0.06 7.21 13.29
N LEU A 12 1.37 7.42 13.43
CA LEU A 12 2.32 6.37 13.80
C LEU A 12 2.54 6.24 15.32
N THR A 13 2.00 7.14 16.12
CA THR A 13 2.31 7.23 17.57
C THR A 13 3.83 7.23 17.80
N ALA A 14 4.55 7.97 16.96
CA ALA A 14 6.00 7.97 16.88
C ALA A 14 6.60 9.24 17.50
N SER A 15 7.92 9.23 17.70
CA SER A 15 8.70 10.43 18.01
C SER A 15 9.37 10.97 16.75
N VAL A 16 9.83 12.21 16.79
CA VAL A 16 10.54 12.86 15.69
C VAL A 16 11.85 13.44 16.19
N SER A 17 12.91 13.37 15.38
CA SER A 17 14.23 13.87 15.73
C SER A 17 14.28 15.40 15.88
N THR A 18 13.48 16.10 15.08
CA THR A 18 13.43 17.57 15.06
C THR A 18 12.01 18.01 14.72
N GLU A 19 11.42 18.88 15.53
CA GLU A 19 10.15 19.50 15.22
C GLU A 19 10.31 20.50 14.06
N ALA A 20 9.43 20.37 13.06
CA ALA A 20 9.42 21.27 11.91
C ALA A 20 8.00 21.37 11.34
N ASP A 21 7.65 22.51 10.78
CA ASP A 21 6.41 22.67 10.02
C ASP A 21 6.62 22.21 8.57
N VAL A 22 6.54 20.90 8.38
CA VAL A 22 6.82 20.25 7.11
C VAL A 22 5.59 19.51 6.63
N THR A 23 5.31 19.63 5.33
CA THR A 23 4.28 18.87 4.62
C THR A 23 4.92 18.03 3.53
N VAL A 24 4.64 16.74 3.53
CA VAL A 24 5.08 15.83 2.47
C VAL A 24 3.96 15.60 1.45
N THR A 25 4.35 15.51 0.19
CA THR A 25 3.43 15.37 -0.95
C THR A 25 3.70 14.13 -1.80
N SER A 26 4.77 13.42 -1.50
CA SER A 26 5.14 12.17 -2.17
C SER A 26 5.92 11.24 -1.24
N THR A 27 6.06 9.99 -1.64
CA THR A 27 6.92 9.00 -0.97
C THR A 27 7.92 8.42 -1.97
N THR A 28 9.10 8.05 -1.50
CA THR A 28 10.08 7.34 -2.30
C THR A 28 10.94 6.41 -1.46
N PHE A 29 11.26 5.24 -2.02
CA PHE A 29 12.25 4.28 -1.51
C PHE A 29 13.60 4.42 -2.23
N ASP A 30 13.62 5.09 -3.38
CA ASP A 30 14.81 5.33 -4.18
C ASP A 30 15.33 6.74 -3.91
N SER A 31 16.47 6.83 -3.22
CA SER A 31 17.10 8.10 -2.87
C SER A 31 17.37 9.01 -4.07
N ARG A 32 17.60 8.41 -5.26
CA ARG A 32 17.84 9.13 -6.52
C ARG A 32 16.58 9.82 -7.07
N LYS A 33 15.40 9.38 -6.62
CA LYS A 33 14.09 9.91 -7.02
C LYS A 33 13.50 10.86 -5.98
N ALA A 34 14.23 11.11 -4.90
CA ALA A 34 13.80 12.08 -3.91
C ALA A 34 13.72 13.48 -4.52
N THR A 35 12.72 14.23 -4.13
CA THR A 35 12.45 15.62 -4.57
C THR A 35 11.91 16.42 -3.40
N ALA A 36 11.81 17.72 -3.55
CA ALA A 36 11.16 18.58 -2.56
C ALA A 36 9.73 18.08 -2.27
N GLY A 37 9.40 17.91 -0.99
CA GLY A 37 8.14 17.32 -0.54
C GLY A 37 8.13 15.80 -0.45
N SER A 38 9.23 15.09 -0.74
CA SER A 38 9.28 13.65 -0.57
C SER A 38 9.51 13.23 0.89
N LEU A 39 8.75 12.24 1.33
CA LEU A 39 9.10 11.39 2.47
C LEU A 39 9.99 10.26 1.95
N PHE A 40 11.23 10.21 2.38
CA PHE A 40 12.11 9.09 2.12
C PHE A 40 11.81 7.93 3.07
N ILE A 41 11.70 6.71 2.55
CA ILE A 41 11.37 5.52 3.33
C ILE A 41 12.49 4.51 3.11
N PRO A 42 13.47 4.43 4.01
CA PRO A 42 14.49 3.41 3.94
C PRO A 42 13.90 2.04 4.27
N LEU A 43 13.92 1.13 3.30
CA LEU A 43 13.55 -0.26 3.51
C LEU A 43 14.82 -1.10 3.67
N VAL A 44 14.76 -2.08 4.56
CA VAL A 44 15.83 -3.07 4.75
C VAL A 44 15.50 -4.30 3.91
N ALA A 45 16.37 -4.60 2.95
CA ALA A 45 16.29 -5.74 2.05
C ALA A 45 17.70 -6.34 1.88
N GLU A 46 18.13 -6.73 0.67
CA GLU A 46 19.53 -7.11 0.40
C GLU A 46 20.51 -5.97 0.70
N ASN A 47 20.08 -4.73 0.46
CA ASN A 47 20.78 -3.51 0.86
C ASN A 47 19.94 -2.78 1.90
N ASP A 48 20.60 -2.10 2.83
CA ASP A 48 19.92 -1.26 3.80
C ASP A 48 19.65 0.14 3.20
N GLY A 49 18.37 0.48 3.10
CA GLY A 49 17.93 1.78 2.59
C GLY A 49 18.44 2.98 3.40
N HIS A 50 18.73 2.78 4.69
CA HIS A 50 19.25 3.83 5.56
C HIS A 50 20.62 4.37 5.11
N ASP A 51 21.44 3.54 4.48
CA ASP A 51 22.75 3.93 3.93
C ASP A 51 22.65 5.03 2.86
N TYR A 52 21.48 5.20 2.25
CA TYR A 52 21.24 6.17 1.18
C TYR A 52 20.62 7.48 1.65
N ILE A 53 20.50 7.70 2.96
CA ILE A 53 19.86 8.91 3.50
C ILE A 53 20.54 10.21 3.02
N ALA A 54 21.88 10.26 2.99
CA ALA A 54 22.61 11.43 2.52
C ALA A 54 22.29 11.77 1.06
N SER A 55 22.14 10.72 0.21
CA SER A 55 21.70 10.90 -1.19
C SER A 55 20.26 11.38 -1.28
N ALA A 56 19.35 10.86 -0.45
CA ALA A 56 17.96 11.30 -0.43
C ALA A 56 17.86 12.79 -0.02
N ILE A 57 18.59 13.22 0.99
CA ILE A 57 18.65 14.62 1.44
C ILE A 57 19.21 15.52 0.33
N ALA A 58 20.32 15.13 -0.30
CA ALA A 58 20.93 15.89 -1.39
C ALA A 58 20.00 16.06 -2.60
N ASN A 59 19.11 15.09 -2.84
CA ASN A 59 18.11 15.14 -3.91
C ASN A 59 16.79 15.82 -3.48
N GLY A 60 16.67 16.27 -2.22
CA GLY A 60 15.56 17.11 -1.77
C GLY A 60 14.53 16.41 -0.90
N ALA A 61 14.81 15.22 -0.34
CA ALA A 61 13.92 14.62 0.65
C ALA A 61 13.64 15.61 1.78
N THR A 62 12.37 15.75 2.16
CA THR A 62 11.91 16.76 3.11
C THR A 62 11.73 16.17 4.51
N ALA A 63 11.50 14.87 4.61
CA ALA A 63 11.44 14.09 5.85
C ALA A 63 11.82 12.64 5.56
N THR A 64 12.07 11.87 6.59
CA THR A 64 12.33 10.43 6.47
C THR A 64 11.62 9.65 7.58
N LEU A 65 11.27 8.38 7.32
CA LEU A 65 11.11 7.38 8.38
C LEU A 65 12.49 6.92 8.81
N TRP A 66 12.65 6.51 10.07
CA TRP A 66 13.93 6.02 10.58
C TRP A 66 13.72 4.89 11.57
N GLN A 67 14.39 3.78 11.36
CA GLN A 67 14.26 2.64 12.25
C GLN A 67 15.01 2.91 13.56
N ALA A 68 14.36 2.69 14.71
CA ALA A 68 14.82 3.12 16.01
C ALA A 68 16.16 2.48 16.44
N ASP A 69 16.42 1.25 16.02
CA ASP A 69 17.62 0.49 16.35
C ASP A 69 18.76 0.65 15.33
N HIS A 70 18.53 1.37 14.22
CA HIS A 70 19.57 1.60 13.21
C HIS A 70 20.69 2.54 13.68
N GLY A 71 20.44 3.39 14.68
CA GLY A 71 21.40 4.43 15.12
C GLY A 71 21.50 5.57 14.10
N ASN A 72 22.50 6.45 14.27
CA ASN A 72 22.85 7.55 13.35
C ASN A 72 21.64 8.32 12.77
N VAL A 73 20.69 8.69 13.63
CA VAL A 73 19.48 9.44 13.22
C VAL A 73 19.88 10.72 12.48
N PRO A 74 19.38 10.97 11.25
CA PRO A 74 19.69 12.20 10.53
C PRO A 74 19.17 13.43 11.27
N THR A 75 19.92 14.52 11.19
CA THR A 75 19.59 15.81 11.83
C THR A 75 19.26 16.91 10.81
N ASP A 76 19.60 16.70 9.55
CA ASP A 76 19.42 17.69 8.48
C ASP A 76 17.96 17.81 8.00
N ILE A 77 17.18 16.76 8.21
CA ILE A 77 15.74 16.72 7.96
C ILE A 77 15.01 16.00 9.12
N PRO A 78 13.72 16.28 9.36
CA PRO A 78 12.94 15.54 10.35
C PRO A 78 12.94 14.04 10.07
N ALA A 79 13.36 13.24 11.04
CA ALA A 79 13.27 11.78 11.01
C ALA A 79 12.19 11.32 11.98
N ILE A 80 11.19 10.61 11.48
CA ILE A 80 10.12 9.99 12.28
C ILE A 80 10.64 8.64 12.73
N ILE A 81 10.85 8.48 14.04
CA ILE A 81 11.45 7.29 14.62
C ILE A 81 10.40 6.22 14.84
N VAL A 82 10.58 5.09 14.19
CA VAL A 82 9.64 3.96 14.19
C VAL A 82 10.35 2.63 14.46
N PRO A 83 9.66 1.62 15.00
CA PRO A 83 10.25 0.29 15.17
C PRO A 83 10.61 -0.40 13.85
N ASP A 84 9.77 -0.24 12.83
CA ASP A 84 9.92 -0.82 11.50
C ASP A 84 9.39 0.14 10.44
N THR A 85 10.20 0.41 9.41
CA THR A 85 9.87 1.42 8.40
C THR A 85 8.83 0.93 7.39
N LEU A 86 8.75 -0.38 7.12
CA LEU A 86 7.73 -0.95 6.25
C LEU A 86 6.35 -0.94 6.94
N ASP A 87 6.29 -1.39 8.19
CA ASP A 87 5.06 -1.33 9.00
C ASP A 87 4.57 0.12 9.14
N ALA A 88 5.47 1.06 9.43
CA ALA A 88 5.13 2.48 9.51
C ALA A 88 4.60 3.02 8.18
N PHE A 89 5.18 2.63 7.06
CA PHE A 89 4.71 3.00 5.73
C PHE A 89 3.29 2.49 5.46
N GLN A 90 3.01 1.23 5.80
CA GLN A 90 1.68 0.64 5.68
C GLN A 90 0.66 1.34 6.58
N LYS A 91 1.02 1.65 7.82
CA LYS A 91 0.18 2.44 8.75
C LYS A 91 -0.12 3.85 8.23
N LEU A 92 0.87 4.52 7.63
CA LEU A 92 0.64 5.82 6.98
C LEU A 92 -0.33 5.70 5.80
N ALA A 93 -0.22 4.64 4.99
CA ALA A 93 -1.15 4.39 3.91
C ALA A 93 -2.57 4.14 4.43
N ALA A 94 -2.73 3.32 5.47
CA ALA A 94 -4.03 3.08 6.10
C ALA A 94 -4.63 4.36 6.69
N TYR A 95 -3.81 5.19 7.36
CA TYR A 95 -4.24 6.50 7.87
C TYR A 95 -4.71 7.41 6.74
N TYR A 96 -3.91 7.52 5.65
CA TYR A 96 -4.24 8.36 4.52
C TYR A 96 -5.51 7.87 3.80
N LEU A 97 -5.66 6.55 3.64
CA LEU A 97 -6.86 5.94 3.07
C LEU A 97 -8.11 6.31 3.89
N LYS A 98 -8.01 6.25 5.22
CA LYS A 98 -9.10 6.66 6.12
C LYS A 98 -9.39 8.16 6.04
N LYS A 99 -8.37 9.00 5.84
CA LYS A 99 -8.52 10.45 5.67
C LYS A 99 -9.27 10.80 4.38
N ILE A 100 -8.94 10.14 3.26
CA ILE A 100 -9.58 10.37 1.95
C ILE A 100 -10.94 9.69 1.86
N ALA A 101 -11.08 8.49 2.43
CA ALA A 101 -12.30 7.68 2.50
C ALA A 101 -12.97 7.45 1.12
N PRO A 102 -12.23 7.05 0.06
CA PRO A 102 -12.82 6.73 -1.23
C PRO A 102 -13.67 5.47 -1.15
N LYS A 103 -14.51 5.20 -2.18
CA LYS A 103 -15.01 3.84 -2.40
C LYS A 103 -13.89 2.95 -2.90
N ILE A 104 -13.84 1.70 -2.43
CA ILE A 104 -12.71 0.82 -2.66
C ILE A 104 -13.17 -0.49 -3.29
N VAL A 105 -12.59 -0.83 -4.44
CA VAL A 105 -12.76 -2.14 -5.10
C VAL A 105 -11.41 -2.85 -5.08
N ALA A 106 -11.34 -3.97 -4.39
CA ALA A 106 -10.17 -4.84 -4.36
C ALA A 106 -10.36 -6.03 -5.30
N ILE A 107 -9.34 -6.38 -6.07
CA ILE A 107 -9.41 -7.47 -7.05
C ILE A 107 -8.24 -8.44 -6.83
N SER A 108 -8.55 -9.74 -6.75
CA SER A 108 -7.54 -10.81 -6.80
C SER A 108 -8.00 -11.97 -7.70
N GLY A 109 -7.18 -12.98 -7.83
CA GLY A 109 -7.43 -14.19 -8.64
C GLY A 109 -6.15 -14.72 -9.27
N SER A 110 -6.20 -15.91 -9.83
CA SER A 110 -5.04 -16.50 -10.52
C SER A 110 -4.76 -15.78 -11.84
N ASN A 111 -5.78 -15.50 -12.62
CA ASN A 111 -5.70 -14.76 -13.89
C ASN A 111 -6.81 -13.71 -13.97
N GLY A 112 -6.67 -12.74 -14.88
CA GLY A 112 -7.68 -11.73 -15.14
C GLY A 112 -7.71 -10.55 -14.18
N LYS A 113 -6.89 -10.52 -13.13
CA LYS A 113 -6.82 -9.40 -12.15
C LYS A 113 -6.64 -8.05 -12.81
N THR A 114 -5.56 -7.88 -13.56
CA THR A 114 -5.20 -6.61 -14.20
C THR A 114 -6.24 -6.16 -15.22
N THR A 115 -6.75 -7.07 -16.03
CA THR A 115 -7.81 -6.78 -17.01
C THR A 115 -9.09 -6.32 -16.31
N THR A 116 -9.52 -7.02 -15.26
CA THR A 116 -10.72 -6.67 -14.47
C THR A 116 -10.53 -5.32 -13.77
N LYS A 117 -9.36 -5.10 -13.16
CA LYS A 117 -8.98 -3.81 -12.56
C LYS A 117 -9.09 -2.67 -13.58
N ASP A 118 -8.55 -2.88 -14.78
CA ASP A 118 -8.52 -1.85 -15.82
C ASP A 118 -9.92 -1.53 -16.34
N PHE A 119 -10.79 -2.54 -16.52
CA PHE A 119 -12.19 -2.33 -16.90
C PHE A 119 -12.96 -1.58 -15.81
N ILE A 120 -12.87 -2.02 -14.55
CA ILE A 120 -13.57 -1.36 -13.44
C ILE A 120 -13.09 0.10 -13.31
N ALA A 121 -11.78 0.34 -13.39
CA ALA A 121 -11.24 1.68 -13.31
C ALA A 121 -11.67 2.56 -14.51
N ALA A 122 -11.70 2.02 -15.71
CA ALA A 122 -12.14 2.76 -16.90
C ALA A 122 -13.63 3.15 -16.82
N ILE A 123 -14.48 2.23 -16.37
CA ILE A 123 -15.91 2.50 -16.14
C ILE A 123 -16.06 3.52 -15.00
N GLY A 124 -15.36 3.33 -13.89
CA GLY A 124 -15.41 4.23 -12.74
C GLY A 124 -14.98 5.65 -13.08
N ALA A 125 -13.93 5.79 -13.89
CA ALA A 125 -13.38 7.08 -14.30
C ALA A 125 -14.35 7.94 -15.16
N SER A 126 -15.42 7.34 -15.70
CA SER A 126 -16.47 8.08 -16.39
C SER A 126 -17.32 8.95 -15.44
N THR A 127 -17.29 8.68 -14.14
CA THR A 127 -18.15 9.32 -13.15
C THR A 127 -17.37 9.80 -11.91
N PHE A 128 -16.32 9.07 -11.51
CA PHE A 128 -15.58 9.31 -10.28
C PHE A 128 -14.12 9.69 -10.55
N LYS A 129 -13.53 10.48 -9.68
CA LYS A 129 -12.07 10.68 -9.63
C LYS A 129 -11.42 9.38 -9.17
N THR A 130 -10.96 8.60 -10.14
CA THR A 130 -10.54 7.22 -9.95
C THR A 130 -9.02 7.09 -9.94
N VAL A 131 -8.50 6.37 -8.93
CA VAL A 131 -7.11 5.91 -8.87
C VAL A 131 -7.11 4.38 -8.93
N LYS A 132 -6.15 3.80 -9.64
CA LYS A 132 -5.97 2.34 -9.72
C LYS A 132 -4.52 1.95 -9.49
N THR A 133 -4.30 0.70 -9.07
CA THR A 133 -2.96 0.09 -8.99
C THR A 133 -2.24 0.21 -10.33
N PRO A 134 -1.07 0.90 -10.39
CA PRO A 134 -0.25 0.96 -11.59
C PRO A 134 0.55 -0.32 -11.76
N ALA A 135 0.75 -0.77 -13.00
CA ALA A 135 1.56 -1.96 -13.33
C ALA A 135 1.27 -3.16 -12.38
N ASN A 136 2.29 -3.69 -11.74
CA ASN A 136 2.25 -4.81 -10.81
C ASN A 136 2.44 -4.38 -9.33
N PHE A 137 2.05 -3.16 -8.96
CA PHE A 137 2.16 -2.64 -7.57
C PHE A 137 1.08 -3.24 -6.66
N ASN A 138 1.05 -4.56 -6.56
CA ASN A 138 -0.03 -5.35 -5.97
C ASN A 138 0.35 -6.11 -4.70
N ASN A 139 1.53 -5.80 -4.12
CA ASN A 139 2.05 -6.40 -2.90
C ASN A 139 2.06 -5.41 -1.71
N GLU A 140 2.69 -5.82 -0.59
CA GLU A 140 2.79 -5.10 0.68
C GLU A 140 3.51 -3.74 0.61
N ILE A 141 4.18 -3.44 -0.51
CA ILE A 141 4.79 -2.13 -0.81
C ILE A 141 3.98 -1.39 -1.88
N GLY A 142 3.55 -2.10 -2.91
CA GLY A 142 2.89 -1.53 -4.07
C GLY A 142 1.49 -0.97 -3.76
N VAL A 143 0.70 -1.70 -2.96
CA VAL A 143 -0.64 -1.24 -2.55
C VAL A 143 -0.56 0.02 -1.68
N PRO A 144 0.27 0.09 -0.62
CA PRO A 144 0.47 1.34 0.11
C PRO A 144 0.99 2.50 -0.76
N THR A 145 1.89 2.22 -1.71
CA THR A 145 2.37 3.23 -2.66
C THR A 145 1.21 3.80 -3.49
N THR A 146 0.33 2.93 -3.98
CA THR A 146 -0.87 3.34 -4.73
C THR A 146 -1.78 4.22 -3.87
N ILE A 147 -2.03 3.83 -2.63
CA ILE A 147 -2.85 4.60 -1.68
C ILE A 147 -2.26 6.00 -1.45
N LEU A 148 -0.97 6.08 -1.17
CA LEU A 148 -0.29 7.35 -0.92
C LEU A 148 -0.08 8.20 -2.18
N SER A 149 -0.34 7.67 -3.38
CA SER A 149 -0.37 8.45 -4.61
C SER A 149 -1.69 9.19 -4.85
N MET A 150 -2.76 8.85 -4.11
CA MET A 150 -4.08 9.46 -4.28
C MET A 150 -4.05 10.98 -4.02
N ALA A 151 -4.81 11.73 -4.81
CA ALA A 151 -5.18 13.10 -4.52
C ALA A 151 -6.24 13.15 -3.40
N GLU A 152 -6.36 14.30 -2.72
CA GLU A 152 -7.30 14.45 -1.60
C GLU A 152 -8.78 14.37 -2.04
N ASP A 153 -9.04 14.55 -3.31
CA ASP A 153 -10.37 14.49 -3.92
C ASP A 153 -10.64 13.16 -4.67
N THR A 154 -9.85 12.12 -4.41
CA THR A 154 -10.08 10.78 -4.98
C THR A 154 -11.36 10.17 -4.42
N GLU A 155 -12.25 9.71 -5.31
CA GLU A 155 -13.57 9.16 -4.97
C GLU A 155 -13.65 7.65 -5.10
N LEU A 156 -12.84 7.06 -6.01
CA LEU A 156 -12.78 5.62 -6.25
C LEU A 156 -11.33 5.14 -6.28
N LEU A 157 -11.04 4.11 -5.50
CA LEU A 157 -9.78 3.39 -5.51
C LEU A 157 -10.01 1.96 -6.00
N VAL A 158 -9.33 1.56 -7.07
CA VAL A 158 -9.38 0.20 -7.63
C VAL A 158 -8.02 -0.45 -7.44
N VAL A 159 -7.92 -1.38 -6.49
CA VAL A 159 -6.65 -2.02 -6.13
C VAL A 159 -6.60 -3.48 -6.56
N GLU A 160 -5.46 -3.86 -7.13
CA GLU A 160 -5.12 -5.24 -7.41
C GLU A 160 -4.31 -5.82 -6.27
N PHE A 161 -4.66 -7.02 -5.79
CA PHE A 161 -3.93 -7.76 -4.78
C PHE A 161 -3.23 -8.97 -5.39
N GLY A 162 -1.90 -8.99 -5.29
CA GLY A 162 -1.06 -10.14 -5.54
C GLY A 162 -1.01 -11.06 -4.33
N MET A 163 -0.65 -12.33 -4.57
CA MET A 163 -0.50 -13.33 -3.52
C MET A 163 0.62 -14.28 -3.92
N ASP A 164 1.64 -14.38 -3.12
CA ASP A 164 2.72 -15.36 -3.26
C ASP A 164 2.67 -16.39 -2.12
N ARG A 165 2.16 -16.02 -0.94
CA ARG A 165 2.11 -16.84 0.27
C ARG A 165 0.77 -16.70 0.97
N PRO A 166 0.38 -17.71 1.81
CA PRO A 166 -0.74 -17.55 2.74
C PRO A 166 -0.53 -16.35 3.66
N GLY A 167 -1.59 -15.57 3.89
CA GLY A 167 -1.57 -14.35 4.69
C GLY A 167 -1.35 -13.06 3.91
N ASP A 168 -0.83 -13.13 2.67
CA ASP A 168 -0.58 -11.93 1.87
C ASP A 168 -1.88 -11.15 1.58
N LEU A 169 -2.95 -11.86 1.20
CA LEU A 169 -4.23 -11.21 0.92
C LEU A 169 -4.93 -10.74 2.20
N THR A 170 -4.75 -11.45 3.32
CA THR A 170 -5.24 -11.00 4.62
C THR A 170 -4.64 -9.63 4.96
N LEU A 171 -3.30 -9.51 4.90
CA LEU A 171 -2.61 -8.25 5.15
C LEU A 171 -3.13 -7.10 4.29
N LEU A 172 -3.23 -7.32 2.97
CA LEU A 172 -3.68 -6.29 2.03
C LEU A 172 -5.15 -5.94 2.22
N SER A 173 -6.00 -6.93 2.46
CA SER A 173 -7.42 -6.74 2.65
C SER A 173 -7.73 -5.96 3.95
N GLU A 174 -7.06 -6.30 5.05
CA GLU A 174 -7.20 -5.60 6.32
C GLU A 174 -6.63 -4.18 6.28
N LEU A 175 -5.52 -3.97 5.55
CA LEU A 175 -4.96 -2.64 5.35
C LEU A 175 -5.93 -1.73 4.59
N VAL A 176 -6.61 -2.27 3.58
CA VAL A 176 -7.43 -1.49 2.63
C VAL A 176 -8.89 -1.38 3.07
N ASN A 177 -9.44 -2.41 3.73
CA ASN A 177 -10.86 -2.51 4.13
C ASN A 177 -11.81 -2.21 2.95
N PRO A 178 -11.87 -3.06 1.91
CA PRO A 178 -12.60 -2.78 0.68
C PRO A 178 -14.12 -2.73 0.89
N ASP A 179 -14.80 -1.91 0.07
CA ASP A 179 -16.27 -1.93 -0.06
C ASP A 179 -16.73 -3.09 -0.94
N ILE A 180 -15.91 -3.44 -1.94
CA ILE A 180 -16.18 -4.53 -2.87
C ILE A 180 -14.89 -5.35 -3.03
N ALA A 181 -15.00 -6.67 -2.85
CA ALA A 181 -13.93 -7.63 -3.15
C ALA A 181 -14.33 -8.45 -4.37
N VAL A 182 -13.43 -8.57 -5.35
CA VAL A 182 -13.67 -9.32 -6.60
C VAL A 182 -12.63 -10.43 -6.71
N LEU A 183 -13.10 -11.67 -6.83
CA LEU A 183 -12.26 -12.82 -7.11
C LEU A 183 -12.55 -13.30 -8.56
N THR A 184 -11.56 -13.13 -9.44
CA THR A 184 -11.75 -13.40 -10.88
C THR A 184 -11.85 -14.88 -11.19
N MET A 185 -10.84 -15.66 -10.77
CA MET A 185 -10.84 -17.12 -10.91
C MET A 185 -9.79 -17.77 -10.03
N ILE A 186 -9.95 -19.06 -9.75
CA ILE A 186 -9.02 -19.93 -9.04
C ILE A 186 -8.37 -20.89 -10.04
N GLY A 187 -7.12 -20.65 -10.38
CA GLY A 187 -6.29 -21.50 -11.23
C GLY A 187 -5.16 -22.16 -10.45
N GLU A 188 -4.09 -22.52 -11.14
CA GLU A 188 -2.92 -23.20 -10.59
C GLU A 188 -1.73 -22.26 -10.33
N ALA A 189 -1.92 -20.93 -10.47
CA ALA A 189 -0.87 -19.97 -10.17
C ALA A 189 -0.40 -20.15 -8.73
N HIS A 190 0.94 -20.18 -8.53
CA HIS A 190 1.60 -20.40 -7.23
C HIS A 190 1.37 -21.80 -6.61
N ILE A 191 1.00 -22.83 -7.42
CA ILE A 191 0.80 -24.22 -6.97
C ILE A 191 2.04 -24.80 -6.26
N GLU A 192 3.24 -24.32 -6.60
CA GLU A 192 4.50 -24.72 -5.96
C GLU A 192 4.55 -24.36 -4.47
N PHE A 193 3.93 -23.24 -4.05
CA PHE A 193 3.83 -22.80 -2.66
C PHE A 193 2.62 -23.42 -1.96
N PHE A 194 1.47 -23.44 -2.62
CA PHE A 194 0.20 -23.89 -2.01
C PHE A 194 -0.04 -25.39 -2.10
N LYS A 195 0.61 -26.12 -3.04
CA LYS A 195 0.56 -27.57 -3.25
C LYS A 195 -0.76 -28.09 -3.85
N THR A 196 -1.90 -27.49 -3.55
CA THR A 196 -3.22 -27.90 -4.07
C THR A 196 -4.05 -26.70 -4.48
N ARG A 197 -5.04 -26.91 -5.38
CA ARG A 197 -5.99 -25.86 -5.77
C ARG A 197 -6.87 -25.41 -4.60
N ASP A 198 -7.23 -26.32 -3.69
CA ASP A 198 -8.00 -25.99 -2.48
C ASP A 198 -7.25 -24.98 -1.61
N ARG A 199 -5.95 -25.18 -1.38
CA ARG A 199 -5.13 -24.22 -0.64
C ARG A 199 -4.94 -22.90 -1.37
N ILE A 200 -4.91 -22.91 -2.71
CA ILE A 200 -4.91 -21.66 -3.49
C ILE A 200 -6.26 -20.95 -3.30
N ALA A 201 -7.36 -21.70 -3.28
CA ALA A 201 -8.69 -21.15 -3.01
C ALA A 201 -8.74 -20.50 -1.62
N ASP A 202 -8.32 -21.24 -0.58
CA ASP A 202 -8.23 -20.71 0.79
C ASP A 202 -7.44 -19.41 0.85
N GLY A 203 -6.24 -19.39 0.26
CA GLY A 203 -5.41 -18.18 0.22
C GLY A 203 -6.06 -17.02 -0.57
N LYS A 204 -6.81 -17.32 -1.63
CA LYS A 204 -7.52 -16.28 -2.38
C LYS A 204 -8.76 -15.77 -1.69
N MET A 205 -9.42 -16.62 -0.89
CA MET A 205 -10.54 -16.20 -0.05
C MET A 205 -10.11 -15.22 1.07
N GLU A 206 -8.84 -15.15 1.41
CA GLU A 206 -8.32 -14.12 2.32
C GLU A 206 -8.64 -12.68 1.86
N ILE A 207 -8.98 -12.46 0.59
CA ILE A 207 -9.38 -11.13 0.08
C ILE A 207 -10.58 -10.54 0.84
N ILE A 208 -11.40 -11.36 1.46
CA ILE A 208 -12.57 -10.91 2.23
C ILE A 208 -12.26 -10.62 3.69
N SER A 209 -11.05 -10.90 4.18
CA SER A 209 -10.68 -10.72 5.61
C SER A 209 -10.94 -9.28 6.11
N GLY A 210 -10.63 -8.28 5.29
CA GLY A 210 -10.89 -6.88 5.59
C GLY A 210 -12.16 -6.32 4.94
N LEU A 211 -12.99 -7.15 4.28
CA LEU A 211 -14.21 -6.66 3.63
C LEU A 211 -15.14 -6.01 4.65
N LYS A 212 -15.63 -4.82 4.35
CA LYS A 212 -16.55 -4.10 5.26
C LYS A 212 -17.79 -4.93 5.57
N PRO A 213 -18.43 -4.77 6.75
CA PRO A 213 -19.59 -5.58 7.14
C PRO A 213 -20.77 -5.58 6.14
N ASN A 214 -20.92 -4.49 5.38
CA ASN A 214 -21.94 -4.38 4.31
C ASN A 214 -21.29 -4.41 2.92
N GLY A 215 -20.06 -4.93 2.83
CA GLY A 215 -19.33 -5.03 1.58
C GLY A 215 -19.87 -6.12 0.68
N LEU A 216 -19.59 -6.00 -0.61
CA LEU A 216 -20.01 -6.96 -1.63
C LEU A 216 -18.83 -7.87 -2.01
N PHE A 217 -19.03 -9.18 -1.95
CA PHE A 217 -18.11 -10.15 -2.54
C PHE A 217 -18.63 -10.62 -3.88
N VAL A 218 -17.81 -10.48 -4.92
CA VAL A 218 -18.12 -10.86 -6.30
C VAL A 218 -17.16 -11.95 -6.75
N TYR A 219 -17.68 -13.08 -7.17
CA TYR A 219 -16.90 -14.20 -7.66
C TYR A 219 -17.66 -14.98 -8.74
N ASN A 220 -16.95 -15.86 -9.45
CA ASN A 220 -17.58 -16.73 -10.44
C ASN A 220 -18.35 -17.88 -9.74
N GLY A 221 -19.66 -17.86 -9.78
CA GLY A 221 -20.51 -18.87 -9.16
C GLY A 221 -20.44 -20.29 -9.79
N ASP A 222 -19.78 -20.43 -10.94
CA ASP A 222 -19.50 -21.74 -11.56
C ASP A 222 -18.15 -22.32 -11.10
N GLU A 223 -17.37 -21.57 -10.29
CA GLU A 223 -16.12 -22.06 -9.67
C GLU A 223 -16.47 -22.99 -8.51
N PRO A 224 -16.01 -24.26 -8.51
CA PRO A 224 -16.42 -25.24 -7.50
C PRO A 224 -15.72 -25.09 -6.14
N LEU A 225 -14.71 -24.21 -6.02
CA LEU A 225 -13.85 -24.13 -4.84
C LEU A 225 -14.16 -22.99 -3.85
N PRO A 226 -14.73 -21.83 -4.22
CA PRO A 226 -15.04 -20.77 -3.25
C PRO A 226 -16.21 -21.12 -2.36
#